data_e859cc19255b3a1e7ad6005984f73911
#
_entry.id   e859cc19255b3a1e7ad6005984f73911
#
_cell.length_a   1.000
_cell.length_b   1.000
_cell.length_c   1.000
_cell.angle_alpha   90.00
_cell.angle_beta   90.00
_cell.angle_gamma   90.00
#
_symmetry.space_group_name_H-M   'P 1'
#
loop_
_entity.id
_entity.type
_entity.pdbx_description
1 polymer ?
#
loop_
_entity_poly.entity_id
_entity_poly.type
_entity_poly.pdbx_seq_one_letter_code
_entity_poly.pdbx_strand_id
1 'polypeptide(L)'
;MTKRISFVAVTLLVMSLAGAANARAAATVLIVNGNAAGVGFNDPTPVAPVDGNDGTTLGDQRLRAFQKAADIWGSTVDSPVVIRILATFESQTCTATSAVLGSAGSRFLYANFPSTGLYPGPIQNLLYGGALADKVSGVEQDPFEADGVTPRADIRARFNSNLNGNPACLGGRKFYLGFDAHEGNDIDLVAVLLHEFAHGLGFQQFADVTTGGRIAGLDDVFNVHIFDNTTHKYWPQMTDAERAASSINPRNVVFDGPAVNAAVPGVLAPGTPLLTLLAPASLAGICQVGTAAFGPVLASPGVTGQVVVAQDASDAAGPSTTDGCSAITNAAAVAGRIALMDRGTCGFVVKAKNAQNAGAIGVIIANNVAGGPPGGMAGVDPTITIPSVLVTQADANAIKTQLAVPATVSANLGVNLGVLAGADAHNFALLYTPNPVAPGSTISHWDTIAFPNQLMEPNINADLTHSVRPPQDLTLPLLRDIGWFADKDLDGLADERDACPTSNLAPTIVVGGINTGVANVMFTNGCTVNDTIAQIFAGTRNHGGFVSGVANLLDSLVAQGTITDAEKDRIQSAAAHTK
;
A
#
# COMPACT_ATOMS: atom_id res chain seq x y z
N MET A 1 -0.61 -84.89 -2.88
CA MET A 1 -1.13 -83.97 -1.83
C MET A 1 -0.52 -82.60 -2.06
N THR A 2 -1.26 -81.79 -2.77
CA THR A 2 -0.80 -80.44 -3.15
C THR A 2 -1.72 -79.44 -2.46
N LYS A 3 -1.19 -78.71 -1.45
CA LYS A 3 -1.92 -77.64 -0.74
C LYS A 3 -1.89 -76.37 -1.59
N ARG A 4 -3.06 -75.90 -2.00
CA ARG A 4 -3.27 -74.56 -2.58
C ARG A 4 -3.37 -73.54 -1.46
N ILE A 5 -2.49 -72.53 -1.50
CA ILE A 5 -2.56 -71.35 -0.65
C ILE A 5 -3.29 -70.27 -1.46
N SER A 6 -4.49 -69.84 -0.97
CA SER A 6 -5.23 -68.70 -1.52
C SER A 6 -4.71 -67.43 -0.90
N PHE A 7 -4.17 -66.53 -1.74
CA PHE A 7 -3.89 -65.12 -1.35
C PHE A 7 -5.20 -64.32 -1.48
N VAL A 8 -5.67 -63.81 -0.37
CA VAL A 8 -6.70 -62.77 -0.33
C VAL A 8 -6.01 -61.43 -0.52
N ALA A 9 -6.22 -60.80 -1.68
CA ALA A 9 -5.81 -59.43 -1.93
C ALA A 9 -6.81 -58.50 -1.25
N VAL A 10 -6.35 -57.83 -0.19
CA VAL A 10 -7.07 -56.69 0.43
C VAL A 10 -6.76 -55.47 -0.41
N THR A 11 -7.71 -55.02 -1.23
CA THR A 11 -7.64 -53.75 -1.95
C THR A 11 -7.97 -52.64 -0.99
N LEU A 12 -6.95 -51.87 -0.54
CA LEU A 12 -7.16 -50.61 0.18
C LEU A 12 -7.74 -49.60 -0.83
N LEU A 13 -8.99 -49.27 -0.66
CA LEU A 13 -9.64 -48.13 -1.33
C LEU A 13 -9.21 -46.85 -0.60
N VAL A 14 -8.19 -46.17 -1.11
CA VAL A 14 -7.85 -44.83 -0.69
C VAL A 14 -8.90 -43.89 -1.25
N MET A 15 -9.91 -43.56 -0.45
CA MET A 15 -10.79 -42.42 -0.74
C MET A 15 -9.94 -41.13 -0.58
N SER A 16 -9.49 -40.59 -1.70
CA SER A 16 -9.05 -39.20 -1.76
C SER A 16 -10.27 -38.32 -1.49
N LEU A 17 -10.39 -37.79 -0.26
CA LEU A 17 -11.20 -36.60 -0.05
C LEU A 17 -10.50 -35.49 -0.86
N ALA A 18 -10.93 -35.31 -2.11
CA ALA A 18 -10.78 -34.04 -2.77
C ALA A 18 -11.63 -33.05 -1.97
N GLY A 19 -11.00 -32.27 -1.11
CA GLY A 19 -11.63 -31.11 -0.53
C GLY A 19 -12.23 -30.30 -1.67
N ALA A 20 -13.54 -30.13 -1.67
CA ALA A 20 -14.17 -29.13 -2.51
C ALA A 20 -13.55 -27.80 -2.08
N ALA A 21 -12.58 -27.33 -2.86
CA ALA A 21 -12.20 -25.93 -2.81
C ALA A 21 -13.52 -25.19 -3.05
N ASN A 22 -14.02 -24.50 -2.04
CA ASN A 22 -15.16 -23.61 -2.19
C ASN A 22 -14.78 -22.65 -3.33
N ALA A 23 -15.42 -22.84 -4.49
CA ALA A 23 -15.27 -21.92 -5.60
C ALA A 23 -15.75 -20.57 -5.07
N ARG A 24 -14.82 -19.68 -4.83
CA ARG A 24 -15.07 -18.33 -4.38
C ARG A 24 -15.98 -17.67 -5.41
N ALA A 25 -17.08 -17.07 -4.99
CA ALA A 25 -17.90 -16.26 -5.86
C ALA A 25 -17.09 -15.00 -6.19
N ALA A 26 -16.50 -14.95 -7.38
CA ALA A 26 -15.86 -13.76 -7.91
C ALA A 26 -16.87 -12.61 -7.91
N ALA A 27 -16.46 -11.42 -7.49
CA ALA A 27 -17.32 -10.26 -7.57
C ALA A 27 -17.59 -9.89 -9.03
N THR A 28 -18.79 -9.44 -9.33
CA THR A 28 -19.11 -8.86 -10.63
C THR A 28 -18.87 -7.36 -10.59
N VAL A 29 -17.90 -6.88 -11.38
CA VAL A 29 -17.60 -5.44 -11.53
C VAL A 29 -18.06 -4.96 -12.90
N LEU A 30 -18.99 -4.02 -12.94
CA LEU A 30 -19.58 -3.49 -14.17
C LEU A 30 -19.13 -2.04 -14.42
N ILE A 31 -18.63 -1.78 -15.61
CA ILE A 31 -18.31 -0.43 -16.07
C ILE A 31 -19.55 0.21 -16.68
N VAL A 32 -20.03 1.29 -16.07
CA VAL A 32 -21.13 2.13 -16.56
C VAL A 32 -20.55 3.30 -17.35
N ASN A 33 -20.76 3.30 -18.65
CA ASN A 33 -20.25 4.34 -19.54
C ASN A 33 -21.03 5.67 -19.33
N GLY A 34 -20.37 6.67 -18.77
CA GLY A 34 -20.91 8.00 -18.53
C GLY A 34 -20.61 9.03 -19.62
N ASN A 35 -19.93 8.64 -20.72
CA ASN A 35 -19.58 9.56 -21.79
C ASN A 35 -20.73 9.79 -22.79
N ALA A 36 -20.82 11.01 -23.29
CA ALA A 36 -21.68 11.33 -24.42
C ALA A 36 -21.19 10.66 -25.73
N ALA A 37 -22.05 10.64 -26.75
CA ALA A 37 -21.71 10.13 -28.06
C ALA A 37 -20.49 10.87 -28.67
N GLY A 38 -19.57 10.11 -29.28
CA GLY A 38 -18.40 10.62 -29.99
C GLY A 38 -17.21 11.00 -29.11
N VAL A 39 -17.28 10.82 -27.79
CA VAL A 39 -16.18 11.14 -26.86
C VAL A 39 -15.90 10.00 -25.89
N GLY A 40 -14.69 9.97 -25.32
CA GLY A 40 -14.30 9.02 -24.28
C GLY A 40 -14.40 7.56 -24.73
N PHE A 41 -15.31 6.80 -24.13
CA PHE A 41 -15.60 5.40 -24.50
C PHE A 41 -16.40 5.28 -25.80
N ASN A 42 -17.00 6.39 -26.27
CA ASN A 42 -17.76 6.44 -27.52
C ASN A 42 -16.96 7.14 -28.64
N ASP A 43 -15.64 7.31 -28.48
CA ASP A 43 -14.73 7.90 -29.48
C ASP A 43 -14.60 6.94 -30.68
N PRO A 44 -15.08 7.33 -31.89
CA PRO A 44 -15.08 6.45 -33.06
C PRO A 44 -13.75 6.43 -33.82
N THR A 45 -12.71 7.11 -33.33
CA THR A 45 -11.41 7.20 -34.00
C THR A 45 -10.83 5.81 -34.23
N PRO A 46 -10.58 5.39 -35.50
CA PRO A 46 -10.02 4.08 -35.77
C PRO A 46 -8.58 3.94 -35.25
N VAL A 47 -8.29 2.81 -34.63
CA VAL A 47 -6.95 2.46 -34.12
C VAL A 47 -6.65 1.00 -34.42
N ALA A 48 -5.36 0.67 -34.52
CA ALA A 48 -4.93 -0.73 -34.60
C ALA A 48 -5.00 -1.40 -33.22
N PRO A 49 -5.25 -2.73 -33.15
CA PRO A 49 -5.06 -3.50 -31.92
C PRO A 49 -3.67 -3.29 -31.32
N VAL A 50 -3.58 -3.34 -29.97
CA VAL A 50 -2.33 -3.17 -29.23
C VAL A 50 -2.26 -4.20 -28.09
N ASP A 51 -1.22 -5.00 -28.08
CA ASP A 51 -0.74 -5.89 -27.02
C ASP A 51 -1.87 -6.51 -26.15
N GLY A 52 -2.69 -7.35 -26.79
CA GLY A 52 -3.83 -8.05 -26.14
C GLY A 52 -5.14 -7.26 -26.12
N ASN A 53 -5.13 -5.97 -26.46
CA ASN A 53 -6.33 -5.16 -26.64
C ASN A 53 -6.72 -5.11 -28.12
N ASP A 54 -7.71 -5.89 -28.53
CA ASP A 54 -8.17 -6.06 -29.89
C ASP A 54 -9.25 -5.05 -30.32
N GLY A 55 -9.48 -4.00 -29.55
CA GLY A 55 -10.39 -2.90 -29.89
C GLY A 55 -9.95 -2.20 -31.18
N THR A 56 -10.91 -1.82 -32.01
CA THR A 56 -10.69 -1.21 -33.32
C THR A 56 -11.00 0.29 -33.38
N THR A 57 -11.55 0.84 -32.30
CA THR A 57 -11.68 2.29 -32.09
C THR A 57 -11.03 2.68 -30.77
N LEU A 58 -10.67 3.96 -30.65
CA LEU A 58 -10.05 4.48 -29.43
C LEU A 58 -10.99 4.32 -28.21
N GLY A 59 -12.29 4.55 -28.41
CA GLY A 59 -13.28 4.36 -27.38
C GLY A 59 -13.41 2.90 -26.94
N ASP A 60 -13.41 1.95 -27.88
CA ASP A 60 -13.46 0.51 -27.61
C ASP A 60 -12.19 0.03 -26.86
N GLN A 61 -11.00 0.46 -27.28
CA GLN A 61 -9.77 0.12 -26.56
C GLN A 61 -9.76 0.66 -25.13
N ARG A 62 -10.23 1.88 -24.90
CA ARG A 62 -10.41 2.44 -23.54
C ARG A 62 -11.34 1.60 -22.70
N LEU A 63 -12.53 1.27 -23.24
CA LEU A 63 -13.51 0.45 -22.50
C LEU A 63 -12.97 -0.94 -22.16
N ARG A 64 -12.23 -1.57 -23.08
CA ARG A 64 -11.59 -2.87 -22.84
C ARG A 64 -10.52 -2.81 -21.76
N ALA A 65 -9.73 -1.73 -21.68
CA ALA A 65 -8.78 -1.52 -20.59
C ALA A 65 -9.50 -1.41 -19.24
N PHE A 66 -10.63 -0.69 -19.18
CA PHE A 66 -11.48 -0.62 -17.99
C PHE A 66 -12.04 -1.99 -17.61
N GLN A 67 -12.53 -2.76 -18.58
CA GLN A 67 -13.02 -4.11 -18.32
C GLN A 67 -11.89 -5.03 -17.82
N LYS A 68 -10.68 -4.90 -18.38
CA LYS A 68 -9.51 -5.65 -17.91
C LYS A 68 -9.21 -5.40 -16.43
N ALA A 69 -9.21 -4.15 -15.99
CA ALA A 69 -9.04 -3.81 -14.58
C ALA A 69 -10.22 -4.28 -13.72
N ALA A 70 -11.45 -4.16 -14.23
CA ALA A 70 -12.66 -4.67 -13.56
C ALA A 70 -12.60 -6.20 -13.38
N ASP A 71 -12.11 -6.94 -14.36
CA ASP A 71 -11.96 -8.41 -14.30
C ASP A 71 -10.89 -8.82 -13.27
N ILE A 72 -9.78 -8.04 -13.18
CA ILE A 72 -8.74 -8.27 -12.17
C ILE A 72 -9.32 -8.07 -10.77
N TRP A 73 -10.02 -6.98 -10.52
CA TRP A 73 -10.67 -6.74 -9.23
C TRP A 73 -11.79 -7.73 -8.95
N GLY A 74 -12.64 -8.04 -9.93
CA GLY A 74 -13.71 -9.02 -9.80
C GLY A 74 -13.21 -10.41 -9.42
N SER A 75 -12.05 -10.83 -9.96
CA SER A 75 -11.41 -12.09 -9.57
C SER A 75 -10.65 -12.01 -8.23
N THR A 76 -10.49 -10.83 -7.67
CA THR A 76 -9.65 -10.58 -6.49
C THR A 76 -10.49 -10.37 -5.23
N VAL A 77 -11.55 -9.57 -5.28
CA VAL A 77 -12.46 -9.32 -4.16
C VAL A 77 -13.67 -10.27 -4.19
N ASP A 78 -14.31 -10.43 -3.04
CA ASP A 78 -15.52 -11.24 -2.88
C ASP A 78 -16.73 -10.31 -2.63
N SER A 79 -17.76 -10.42 -3.46
CA SER A 79 -19.01 -9.68 -3.24
C SER A 79 -20.22 -10.41 -3.83
N PRO A 80 -21.31 -10.60 -3.06
CA PRO A 80 -22.58 -11.12 -3.58
C PRO A 80 -23.35 -10.06 -4.36
N VAL A 81 -22.96 -8.78 -4.22
CA VAL A 81 -23.61 -7.63 -4.86
C VAL A 81 -22.74 -7.13 -6.00
N VAL A 82 -23.38 -6.71 -7.10
CA VAL A 82 -22.68 -6.19 -8.27
C VAL A 82 -22.08 -4.82 -7.96
N ILE A 83 -20.78 -4.68 -8.17
CA ILE A 83 -20.06 -3.40 -8.02
C ILE A 83 -20.17 -2.62 -9.34
N ARG A 84 -20.77 -1.45 -9.33
CA ARG A 84 -20.95 -0.59 -10.51
C ARG A 84 -20.04 0.62 -10.46
N ILE A 85 -19.26 0.82 -11.52
CA ILE A 85 -18.32 1.95 -11.65
C ILE A 85 -18.80 2.87 -12.75
N LEU A 86 -19.34 4.04 -12.39
CA LEU A 86 -19.66 5.12 -13.34
C LEU A 86 -18.36 5.77 -13.81
N ALA A 87 -17.98 5.53 -15.05
CA ALA A 87 -16.69 5.91 -15.61
C ALA A 87 -16.84 6.94 -16.74
N THR A 88 -15.92 7.92 -16.77
CA THR A 88 -15.82 8.92 -17.84
C THR A 88 -14.36 9.22 -18.19
N PHE A 89 -14.11 9.50 -19.49
CA PHE A 89 -12.94 10.27 -19.92
C PHE A 89 -13.36 11.72 -20.11
N GLU A 90 -12.72 12.63 -19.39
CA GLU A 90 -13.02 14.06 -19.42
C GLU A 90 -11.73 14.89 -19.27
N SER A 91 -11.77 16.16 -19.69
CA SER A 91 -10.60 17.04 -19.52
C SER A 91 -10.32 17.29 -18.04
N GLN A 92 -9.10 17.01 -17.61
CA GLN A 92 -8.62 17.28 -16.25
C GLN A 92 -7.34 18.13 -16.31
N THR A 93 -6.89 18.60 -15.14
CA THR A 93 -5.69 19.43 -15.02
C THR A 93 -4.48 18.72 -15.61
N CYS A 94 -3.76 19.44 -16.48
CA CYS A 94 -2.55 18.95 -17.11
C CYS A 94 -1.62 20.11 -17.46
N THR A 95 -0.32 19.91 -17.26
CA THR A 95 0.77 20.80 -17.69
C THR A 95 1.81 19.97 -18.43
N ALA A 96 2.81 20.61 -19.01
CA ALA A 96 3.89 19.91 -19.69
C ALA A 96 4.68 18.95 -18.76
N THR A 97 4.62 19.14 -17.44
CA THR A 97 5.41 18.37 -16.47
C THR A 97 4.59 17.65 -15.41
N SER A 98 3.27 17.87 -15.35
CA SER A 98 2.39 17.28 -14.34
C SER A 98 0.98 17.10 -14.89
N ALA A 99 0.30 16.03 -14.52
CA ALA A 99 -1.10 15.79 -14.86
C ALA A 99 -1.81 15.02 -13.73
N VAL A 100 -3.10 15.28 -13.58
CA VAL A 100 -4.01 14.35 -12.95
C VAL A 100 -4.28 13.25 -13.97
N LEU A 101 -3.92 12.00 -13.68
CA LEU A 101 -4.13 10.87 -14.59
C LEU A 101 -5.59 10.42 -14.55
N GLY A 102 -6.10 10.24 -13.35
CA GLY A 102 -7.47 9.87 -13.06
C GLY A 102 -7.86 10.28 -11.65
N SER A 103 -9.07 9.96 -11.27
CA SER A 103 -9.56 9.98 -9.89
C SER A 103 -10.72 9.02 -9.76
N ALA A 104 -10.75 8.25 -8.68
CA ALA A 104 -11.96 7.50 -8.33
C ALA A 104 -12.21 7.52 -6.81
N GLY A 105 -13.42 7.13 -6.43
CA GLY A 105 -13.82 7.05 -5.04
C GLY A 105 -15.28 6.63 -4.91
N SER A 106 -15.66 6.32 -3.69
CA SER A 106 -17.03 5.98 -3.37
C SER A 106 -17.96 7.16 -3.61
N ARG A 107 -19.11 6.90 -4.24
CA ARG A 107 -20.13 7.96 -4.51
C ARG A 107 -20.96 8.28 -3.28
N PHE A 108 -21.14 7.30 -2.41
CA PHE A 108 -21.99 7.42 -1.23
C PHE A 108 -21.30 6.75 -0.04
N LEU A 109 -21.62 7.22 1.15
CA LEU A 109 -21.13 6.68 2.41
C LEU A 109 -22.31 6.23 3.27
N TYR A 110 -22.16 5.09 3.90
CA TYR A 110 -23.18 4.47 4.74
C TYR A 110 -22.63 4.15 6.13
N ALA A 111 -23.47 4.24 7.13
CA ALA A 111 -23.19 3.80 8.50
C ALA A 111 -24.45 3.18 9.10
N ASN A 112 -24.27 2.22 10.01
CA ASN A 112 -25.38 1.62 10.79
C ASN A 112 -26.51 1.04 9.90
N PHE A 113 -26.17 0.55 8.72
CA PHE A 113 -27.12 -0.02 7.76
C PHE A 113 -27.50 -1.48 8.13
N PRO A 114 -28.68 -1.97 7.67
CA PRO A 114 -29.10 -3.35 7.94
C PRO A 114 -28.26 -4.36 7.14
N SER A 115 -28.17 -5.58 7.69
CA SER A 115 -27.56 -6.74 7.01
C SER A 115 -28.59 -7.85 6.84
N THR A 116 -28.40 -8.73 5.85
CA THR A 116 -29.23 -9.92 5.64
C THR A 116 -29.07 -10.98 6.74
N GLY A 117 -28.07 -10.83 7.61
CA GLY A 117 -27.72 -11.84 8.64
C GLY A 117 -26.93 -13.03 8.10
N LEU A 118 -26.73 -13.12 6.76
CA LEU A 118 -25.81 -14.07 6.12
C LEU A 118 -24.39 -13.53 6.02
N TYR A 119 -24.22 -12.25 6.23
CA TYR A 119 -22.97 -11.50 6.19
C TYR A 119 -22.78 -10.80 7.55
N PRO A 120 -21.53 -10.46 7.96
CA PRO A 120 -21.24 -9.90 9.28
C PRO A 120 -22.05 -8.65 9.62
N GLY A 121 -22.42 -7.88 8.59
CA GLY A 121 -23.04 -6.56 8.76
C GLY A 121 -22.00 -5.49 9.12
N PRO A 122 -22.44 -4.21 9.25
CA PRO A 122 -21.54 -3.12 9.58
C PRO A 122 -21.10 -3.16 11.04
N ILE A 123 -19.86 -2.80 11.29
CA ILE A 123 -19.44 -2.35 12.62
C ILE A 123 -20.17 -1.04 12.91
N GLN A 124 -20.82 -0.96 14.07
CA GLN A 124 -21.65 0.19 14.41
C GLN A 124 -20.82 1.47 14.55
N ASN A 125 -21.36 2.57 14.06
CA ASN A 125 -20.73 3.90 14.10
C ASN A 125 -19.45 4.04 13.28
N LEU A 126 -19.26 3.18 12.26
CA LEU A 126 -18.23 3.36 11.22
C LEU A 126 -18.86 3.69 9.87
N LEU A 127 -18.16 4.50 9.09
CA LEU A 127 -18.50 4.82 7.71
C LEU A 127 -17.89 3.80 6.76
N TYR A 128 -18.66 3.42 5.77
CA TYR A 128 -18.30 2.52 4.67
C TYR A 128 -18.54 3.19 3.34
N GLY A 129 -17.66 3.02 2.38
CA GLY A 129 -17.94 3.33 0.99
C GLY A 129 -19.01 2.40 0.39
N GLY A 130 -19.77 2.87 -0.62
CA GLY A 130 -20.94 2.16 -1.15
C GLY A 130 -20.68 0.70 -1.50
N ALA A 131 -19.71 0.41 -2.36
CA ALA A 131 -19.39 -0.96 -2.78
C ALA A 131 -19.07 -1.89 -1.58
N LEU A 132 -18.34 -1.40 -0.57
CA LEU A 132 -18.03 -2.17 0.62
C LEU A 132 -19.25 -2.32 1.55
N ALA A 133 -20.11 -1.30 1.65
CA ALA A 133 -21.35 -1.37 2.43
C ALA A 133 -22.28 -2.46 1.88
N ASP A 134 -22.44 -2.52 0.56
CA ASP A 134 -23.25 -3.53 -0.13
C ASP A 134 -22.69 -4.94 0.09
N LYS A 135 -21.36 -5.09 -0.02
CA LYS A 135 -20.68 -6.37 0.25
C LYS A 135 -20.90 -6.84 1.69
N VAL A 136 -20.67 -5.95 2.67
CA VAL A 136 -20.74 -6.29 4.10
C VAL A 136 -22.18 -6.60 4.54
N SER A 137 -23.17 -5.96 3.94
CA SER A 137 -24.59 -6.21 4.21
C SER A 137 -25.16 -7.39 3.43
N GLY A 138 -24.57 -7.71 2.29
CA GLY A 138 -25.09 -8.70 1.33
C GLY A 138 -26.25 -8.20 0.46
N VAL A 139 -26.55 -6.91 0.50
CA VAL A 139 -27.62 -6.26 -0.29
C VAL A 139 -27.19 -4.88 -0.78
N GLU A 140 -27.72 -4.47 -1.91
CA GLU A 140 -27.59 -3.12 -2.44
C GLU A 140 -28.26 -2.13 -1.48
N GLN A 141 -27.52 -1.17 -0.94
CA GLN A 141 -28.07 -0.21 0.05
C GLN A 141 -29.02 0.81 -0.62
N ASP A 142 -28.65 1.31 -1.79
CA ASP A 142 -29.44 2.25 -2.57
C ASP A 142 -29.50 1.78 -4.04
N PRO A 143 -30.44 0.92 -4.41
CA PRO A 143 -30.42 0.20 -5.69
C PRO A 143 -30.59 1.09 -6.93
N PHE A 144 -31.17 2.29 -6.77
CA PHE A 144 -31.50 3.15 -7.90
C PHE A 144 -31.04 4.59 -7.72
N GLU A 145 -30.73 5.26 -8.84
CA GLU A 145 -30.56 6.70 -8.91
C GLU A 145 -31.89 7.43 -8.57
N ALA A 146 -31.86 8.76 -8.50
CA ALA A 146 -33.03 9.58 -8.14
C ALA A 146 -34.24 9.40 -9.08
N ASP A 147 -34.04 8.81 -10.27
CA ASP A 147 -35.13 8.48 -11.21
C ASP A 147 -35.92 7.20 -10.82
N GLY A 148 -35.43 6.45 -9.81
CA GLY A 148 -36.06 5.23 -9.30
C GLY A 148 -35.98 4.03 -10.24
N VAL A 149 -35.22 4.08 -11.34
CA VAL A 149 -35.14 3.05 -12.38
C VAL A 149 -33.70 2.70 -12.75
N THR A 150 -32.83 3.70 -12.89
CA THR A 150 -31.43 3.49 -13.26
C THR A 150 -30.67 2.87 -12.09
N PRO A 151 -30.02 1.69 -12.26
CA PRO A 151 -29.21 1.12 -11.21
C PRO A 151 -28.11 2.10 -10.77
N ARG A 152 -27.98 2.28 -9.44
CA ARG A 152 -27.01 3.22 -8.89
C ARG A 152 -25.59 2.67 -9.03
N ALA A 153 -24.64 3.53 -9.34
CA ALA A 153 -23.24 3.14 -9.33
C ALA A 153 -22.59 3.49 -7.99
N ASP A 154 -21.79 2.58 -7.45
CA ASP A 154 -21.12 2.67 -6.15
C ASP A 154 -19.91 3.59 -6.20
N ILE A 155 -19.20 3.51 -7.31
CA ILE A 155 -17.91 4.17 -7.55
C ILE A 155 -18.06 5.15 -8.70
N ARG A 156 -17.44 6.32 -8.59
CA ARG A 156 -17.23 7.23 -9.71
C ARG A 156 -15.75 7.26 -10.07
N ALA A 157 -15.46 7.06 -11.35
CA ALA A 157 -14.10 7.10 -11.90
C ALA A 157 -14.01 8.06 -13.08
N ARG A 158 -13.02 8.97 -13.08
CA ARG A 158 -12.82 9.99 -14.11
C ARG A 158 -11.36 9.95 -14.57
N PHE A 159 -11.14 9.92 -15.87
CA PHE A 159 -9.82 9.82 -16.47
C PHE A 159 -9.54 10.96 -17.42
N ASN A 160 -8.28 11.39 -17.46
CA ASN A 160 -7.86 12.60 -18.16
C ASN A 160 -7.79 12.38 -19.68
N SER A 161 -8.71 12.97 -20.42
CA SER A 161 -8.73 12.92 -21.89
C SER A 161 -7.63 13.75 -22.56
N ASN A 162 -6.92 14.62 -21.81
CA ASN A 162 -5.81 15.43 -22.32
C ASN A 162 -4.52 14.61 -22.50
N LEU A 163 -4.45 13.40 -21.95
CA LEU A 163 -3.35 12.45 -22.15
C LEU A 163 -3.53 11.70 -23.49
N ASN A 164 -3.32 12.42 -24.57
CA ASN A 164 -3.58 12.00 -25.95
C ASN A 164 -2.44 12.31 -26.93
N GLY A 165 -1.23 12.54 -26.44
CA GLY A 165 -0.07 12.94 -27.25
C GLY A 165 0.13 14.47 -27.33
N ASN A 166 -0.67 15.27 -26.61
CA ASN A 166 -0.52 16.72 -26.56
C ASN A 166 0.76 17.12 -25.79
N PRO A 167 1.74 17.81 -26.42
CA PRO A 167 2.99 18.21 -25.76
C PRO A 167 2.80 19.11 -24.54
N ALA A 168 1.67 19.83 -24.45
CA ALA A 168 1.32 20.65 -23.29
C ALA A 168 0.86 19.81 -22.07
N CYS A 169 0.70 18.49 -22.25
CA CYS A 169 0.29 17.57 -21.21
C CYS A 169 1.35 16.46 -21.07
N LEU A 170 2.08 16.44 -19.96
CA LEU A 170 3.19 15.51 -19.66
C LEU A 170 4.18 15.30 -20.83
N GLY A 171 4.52 16.40 -21.53
CA GLY A 171 5.47 16.34 -22.65
C GLY A 171 4.98 15.53 -23.85
N GLY A 172 3.69 15.31 -24.00
CA GLY A 172 3.10 14.54 -25.09
C GLY A 172 2.92 13.05 -24.79
N ARG A 173 3.07 12.62 -23.54
CA ARG A 173 2.71 11.25 -23.12
C ARG A 173 1.21 11.03 -23.29
N LYS A 174 0.84 9.78 -23.54
CA LYS A 174 -0.57 9.34 -23.64
C LYS A 174 -0.79 8.11 -22.77
N PHE A 175 -2.03 7.68 -22.64
CA PHE A 175 -2.31 6.38 -22.09
C PHE A 175 -1.92 5.27 -23.08
N TYR A 176 -1.15 4.31 -22.60
CA TYR A 176 -0.95 3.02 -23.22
C TYR A 176 -2.16 2.13 -22.94
N LEU A 177 -2.73 1.55 -23.99
CA LEU A 177 -3.98 0.80 -23.91
C LEU A 177 -3.81 -0.72 -24.03
N GLY A 178 -2.56 -1.22 -24.11
CA GLY A 178 -2.22 -2.64 -24.10
C GLY A 178 -2.39 -3.27 -22.71
N PHE A 179 -2.23 -4.60 -22.63
CA PHE A 179 -2.46 -5.39 -21.42
C PHE A 179 -1.21 -6.09 -20.89
N ASP A 180 -0.06 -5.83 -21.48
CA ASP A 180 1.20 -6.53 -21.22
C ASP A 180 2.16 -5.77 -20.29
N ALA A 181 1.78 -4.59 -19.80
CA ALA A 181 2.60 -3.70 -18.96
C ALA A 181 3.94 -3.30 -19.63
N HIS A 182 3.94 -3.09 -20.95
CA HIS A 182 5.10 -2.63 -21.72
C HIS A 182 4.83 -1.25 -22.34
N GLU A 183 4.40 -0.29 -21.53
CA GLU A 183 3.96 1.06 -21.92
C GLU A 183 5.10 1.95 -22.46
N GLY A 184 6.36 1.58 -22.23
CA GLY A 184 7.52 2.37 -22.64
C GLY A 184 7.55 3.75 -21.99
N ASN A 185 7.43 4.82 -22.80
CA ASN A 185 7.36 6.18 -22.27
C ASN A 185 5.92 6.66 -22.01
N ASP A 186 4.91 5.92 -22.43
CA ASP A 186 3.50 6.25 -22.19
C ASP A 186 3.09 5.89 -20.74
N ILE A 187 1.83 5.93 -20.41
CA ILE A 187 1.30 5.65 -19.06
C ILE A 187 0.41 4.43 -19.15
N ASP A 188 0.75 3.37 -18.43
CA ASP A 188 -0.08 2.16 -18.39
C ASP A 188 -1.47 2.47 -17.82
N LEU A 189 -2.50 2.44 -18.69
CA LEU A 189 -3.87 2.72 -18.25
C LEU A 189 -4.39 1.65 -17.30
N VAL A 190 -4.01 0.37 -17.47
CA VAL A 190 -4.50 -0.70 -16.60
C VAL A 190 -3.96 -0.52 -15.19
N ALA A 191 -2.68 -0.16 -15.02
CA ALA A 191 -2.12 0.14 -13.70
C ALA A 191 -2.83 1.33 -13.04
N VAL A 192 -3.07 2.43 -13.79
CA VAL A 192 -3.84 3.58 -13.26
C VAL A 192 -5.26 3.19 -12.89
N LEU A 193 -5.93 2.33 -13.68
CA LEU A 193 -7.28 1.85 -13.39
C LEU A 193 -7.32 0.98 -12.13
N LEU A 194 -6.34 0.11 -11.93
CA LEU A 194 -6.24 -0.72 -10.73
C LEU A 194 -6.08 0.16 -9.49
N HIS A 195 -5.24 1.20 -9.56
CA HIS A 195 -5.06 2.21 -8.51
C HIS A 195 -6.38 2.94 -8.20
N GLU A 196 -7.00 3.53 -9.21
CA GLU A 196 -8.20 4.33 -9.02
C GLU A 196 -9.38 3.48 -8.50
N PHE A 197 -9.54 2.27 -9.03
CA PHE A 197 -10.60 1.38 -8.55
C PHE A 197 -10.38 0.94 -7.10
N ALA A 198 -9.13 0.80 -6.64
CA ALA A 198 -8.83 0.51 -5.24
C ALA A 198 -9.33 1.61 -4.30
N HIS A 199 -9.21 2.91 -4.70
CA HIS A 199 -9.84 3.99 -3.94
C HIS A 199 -11.35 3.80 -3.83
N GLY A 200 -12.01 3.46 -4.93
CA GLY A 200 -13.45 3.17 -4.95
C GLY A 200 -13.83 1.95 -4.11
N LEU A 201 -12.96 0.96 -4.02
CA LEU A 201 -13.14 -0.23 -3.19
C LEU A 201 -12.83 0.00 -1.69
N GLY A 202 -12.30 1.19 -1.32
CA GLY A 202 -12.13 1.57 0.07
C GLY A 202 -10.70 1.85 0.51
N PHE A 203 -9.71 1.87 -0.41
CA PHE A 203 -8.39 2.42 -0.08
C PHE A 203 -8.49 3.96 0.01
N GLN A 204 -9.31 4.42 0.93
CA GLN A 204 -9.64 5.83 1.08
C GLN A 204 -10.14 6.11 2.50
N GLN A 205 -9.60 7.15 3.12
CA GLN A 205 -10.12 7.71 4.36
C GLN A 205 -11.06 8.91 4.06
N PHE A 206 -11.97 9.23 4.99
CA PHE A 206 -12.98 10.26 4.78
C PHE A 206 -12.92 11.45 5.75
N ALA A 207 -11.94 11.49 6.66
CA ALA A 207 -11.72 12.67 7.48
C ALA A 207 -11.10 13.80 6.65
N ASP A 208 -11.38 15.05 7.00
CA ASP A 208 -10.70 16.20 6.41
C ASP A 208 -9.25 16.28 6.93
N VAL A 209 -8.28 15.97 6.10
CA VAL A 209 -6.85 15.96 6.45
C VAL A 209 -6.28 17.32 6.84
N THR A 210 -6.98 18.42 6.53
CA THR A 210 -6.55 19.79 6.89
C THR A 210 -7.05 20.19 8.27
N THR A 211 -8.27 19.82 8.61
CA THR A 211 -8.92 20.17 9.87
C THR A 211 -8.96 19.02 10.87
N GLY A 212 -8.75 17.79 10.41
CA GLY A 212 -8.93 16.56 11.19
C GLY A 212 -10.39 16.21 11.47
N GLY A 213 -11.34 16.97 10.91
CA GLY A 213 -12.78 16.79 11.13
C GLY A 213 -13.31 15.52 10.47
N ARG A 214 -14.20 14.79 11.16
CA ARG A 214 -14.81 13.55 10.70
C ARG A 214 -16.22 13.81 10.14
N ILE A 215 -16.60 13.10 9.10
CA ILE A 215 -17.96 13.17 8.54
C ILE A 215 -18.96 12.65 9.58
N ALA A 216 -19.94 13.47 9.92
CA ALA A 216 -20.95 13.19 10.98
C ALA A 216 -20.34 12.79 12.34
N GLY A 217 -19.07 13.10 12.60
CA GLY A 217 -18.35 12.72 13.80
C GLY A 217 -17.97 11.24 13.88
N LEU A 218 -18.13 10.49 12.77
CA LEU A 218 -17.82 9.06 12.69
C LEU A 218 -16.44 8.81 12.09
N ASP A 219 -15.77 7.79 12.57
CA ASP A 219 -14.61 7.23 11.90
C ASP A 219 -15.05 6.35 10.72
N ASP A 220 -14.14 5.99 9.84
CA ASP A 220 -14.38 5.06 8.76
C ASP A 220 -13.53 3.79 8.92
N VAL A 221 -13.84 2.77 8.12
CA VAL A 221 -13.16 1.47 8.17
C VAL A 221 -11.67 1.51 7.85
N PHE A 222 -11.17 2.58 7.23
CA PHE A 222 -9.76 2.81 6.99
C PHE A 222 -9.12 3.54 8.18
N ASN A 223 -9.78 4.59 8.70
CA ASN A 223 -9.27 5.44 9.78
C ASN A 223 -8.96 4.67 11.07
N VAL A 224 -9.72 3.64 11.38
CA VAL A 224 -9.53 2.84 12.61
C VAL A 224 -8.19 2.12 12.66
N HIS A 225 -7.54 1.95 11.51
CA HIS A 225 -6.22 1.34 11.36
C HIS A 225 -5.06 2.35 11.28
N ILE A 226 -5.34 3.64 11.31
CA ILE A 226 -4.27 4.66 11.25
C ILE A 226 -3.68 4.86 12.63
N PHE A 227 -2.39 4.62 12.76
CA PHE A 227 -1.61 4.83 13.98
C PHE A 227 -0.50 5.84 13.76
N ASP A 228 -0.29 6.75 14.71
CA ASP A 228 0.75 7.76 14.67
C ASP A 228 1.84 7.44 15.69
N ASN A 229 3.03 7.13 15.21
CA ASN A 229 4.19 6.77 16.01
C ASN A 229 4.72 7.90 16.91
N THR A 230 4.37 9.16 16.62
CA THR A 230 4.79 10.31 17.44
C THR A 230 3.91 10.47 18.67
N THR A 231 2.60 10.34 18.49
CA THR A 231 1.62 10.48 19.57
C THR A 231 1.31 9.17 20.29
N HIS A 232 1.65 8.03 19.67
CA HIS A 232 1.27 6.67 20.07
C HIS A 232 -0.25 6.51 20.22
N LYS A 233 -1.01 7.10 19.28
CA LYS A 233 -2.48 7.03 19.25
C LYS A 233 -2.97 6.54 17.88
N TYR A 234 -4.08 5.81 17.91
CA TYR A 234 -4.90 5.61 16.72
C TYR A 234 -5.74 6.86 16.43
N TRP A 235 -6.06 7.12 15.17
CA TRP A 235 -6.86 8.27 14.77
C TRP A 235 -8.21 8.40 15.51
N PRO A 236 -8.98 7.33 15.79
CA PRO A 236 -10.19 7.42 16.61
C PRO A 236 -9.98 8.00 18.01
N GLN A 237 -8.77 7.87 18.56
CA GLN A 237 -8.40 8.37 19.90
C GLN A 237 -7.96 9.84 19.88
N MET A 238 -7.82 10.43 18.69
CA MET A 238 -7.30 11.78 18.51
C MET A 238 -8.42 12.83 18.49
N THR A 239 -8.10 14.03 18.91
CA THR A 239 -8.88 15.23 18.60
C THR A 239 -8.70 15.61 17.13
N ASP A 240 -9.57 16.48 16.60
CA ASP A 240 -9.47 16.97 15.23
C ASP A 240 -8.09 17.63 14.97
N ALA A 241 -7.61 18.44 15.91
CA ALA A 241 -6.30 19.09 15.79
C ALA A 241 -5.14 18.09 15.77
N GLU A 242 -5.21 17.00 16.54
CA GLU A 242 -4.20 15.92 16.53
C GLU A 242 -4.23 15.18 15.20
N ARG A 243 -5.41 14.86 14.63
CA ARG A 243 -5.52 14.23 13.30
C ARG A 243 -4.97 15.13 12.20
N ALA A 244 -5.29 16.43 12.22
CA ALA A 244 -4.73 17.40 11.27
C ALA A 244 -3.20 17.45 11.34
N ALA A 245 -2.63 17.45 12.55
CA ALA A 245 -1.18 17.39 12.73
C ALA A 245 -0.58 16.07 12.27
N SER A 246 -1.25 14.95 12.53
CA SER A 246 -0.86 13.61 12.07
C SER A 246 -0.86 13.51 10.54
N SER A 247 -1.82 14.14 9.86
CA SER A 247 -1.90 14.16 8.38
C SER A 247 -0.66 14.75 7.69
N ILE A 248 0.10 15.58 8.39
CA ILE A 248 1.35 16.20 7.91
C ILE A 248 2.56 15.79 8.75
N ASN A 249 2.53 14.59 9.34
CA ASN A 249 3.62 14.00 10.14
C ASN A 249 4.36 12.92 9.35
N PRO A 250 5.26 13.29 8.42
CA PRO A 250 5.82 12.38 7.43
C PRO A 250 6.59 11.22 8.06
N ARG A 251 6.36 10.01 7.54
CA ARG A 251 7.04 8.76 7.95
C ARG A 251 6.84 8.37 9.42
N ASN A 252 5.85 8.95 10.07
CA ASN A 252 5.46 8.58 11.44
C ASN A 252 4.01 8.06 11.52
N VAL A 253 3.30 8.00 10.41
CA VAL A 253 1.93 7.50 10.35
C VAL A 253 1.89 6.22 9.55
N VAL A 254 1.29 5.20 10.12
CA VAL A 254 1.25 3.85 9.56
C VAL A 254 -0.17 3.33 9.48
N PHE A 255 -0.37 2.35 8.60
CA PHE A 255 -1.57 1.52 8.60
C PHE A 255 -1.28 0.27 9.44
N ASP A 256 -1.95 0.15 10.59
CA ASP A 256 -1.85 -1.00 11.50
C ASP A 256 -3.07 -1.92 11.30
N GLY A 257 -3.00 -2.73 10.25
CA GLY A 257 -3.97 -3.77 9.95
C GLY A 257 -3.30 -5.15 9.93
N PRO A 258 -3.92 -6.17 10.51
CA PRO A 258 -3.27 -7.48 10.70
C PRO A 258 -2.87 -8.14 9.38
N ALA A 259 -3.66 -8.03 8.32
CA ALA A 259 -3.33 -8.61 7.03
C ALA A 259 -2.20 -7.85 6.32
N VAL A 260 -2.17 -6.51 6.42
CA VAL A 260 -1.07 -5.68 5.92
C VAL A 260 0.21 -6.00 6.68
N ASN A 261 0.17 -5.99 8.02
CA ASN A 261 1.35 -6.27 8.86
C ASN A 261 1.96 -7.65 8.56
N ALA A 262 1.11 -8.67 8.36
CA ALA A 262 1.57 -10.00 7.98
C ALA A 262 2.17 -10.06 6.57
N ALA A 263 1.73 -9.21 5.65
CA ALA A 263 2.20 -9.19 4.26
C ALA A 263 3.49 -8.37 4.07
N VAL A 264 3.68 -7.31 4.84
CA VAL A 264 4.81 -6.35 4.70
C VAL A 264 6.18 -7.05 4.59
N PRO A 265 6.55 -8.04 5.43
CA PRO A 265 7.86 -8.68 5.31
C PRO A 265 8.06 -9.51 4.03
N GLY A 266 6.98 -9.89 3.37
CA GLY A 266 7.02 -10.66 2.10
C GLY A 266 6.87 -9.79 0.85
N VAL A 267 6.57 -8.50 1.01
CA VAL A 267 6.34 -7.56 -0.09
C VAL A 267 7.42 -6.49 -0.15
N LEU A 268 7.72 -5.84 0.98
CA LEU A 268 8.69 -4.75 1.01
C LEU A 268 10.12 -5.27 1.22
N ALA A 269 11.06 -4.68 0.49
CA ALA A 269 12.47 -5.05 0.57
C ALA A 269 13.16 -4.37 1.76
N PRO A 270 14.19 -5.02 2.36
CA PRO A 270 15.04 -4.37 3.36
C PRO A 270 15.78 -3.17 2.79
N GLY A 271 15.80 -2.06 3.53
CA GLY A 271 16.66 -0.92 3.20
C GLY A 271 15.92 0.39 2.97
N THR A 272 15.48 1.03 4.06
CA THR A 272 14.93 2.40 3.97
C THR A 272 15.97 3.38 3.44
N PRO A 273 15.68 4.11 2.36
CA PRO A 273 16.57 5.12 1.79
C PRO A 273 16.88 6.25 2.76
N LEU A 274 18.14 6.64 2.85
CA LEU A 274 18.58 7.74 3.69
C LEU A 274 19.86 8.42 3.20
N LEU A 275 20.07 9.66 3.64
CA LEU A 275 21.34 10.35 3.58
C LEU A 275 21.93 10.42 5.00
N THR A 276 23.10 9.83 5.20
CA THR A 276 23.83 9.97 6.46
C THR A 276 24.89 11.05 6.32
N LEU A 277 24.80 12.10 7.10
CA LEU A 277 25.86 13.11 7.25
C LEU A 277 26.89 12.57 8.23
N LEU A 278 28.15 12.42 7.78
CA LEU A 278 29.21 11.77 8.53
C LEU A 278 30.15 12.77 9.22
N ALA A 279 30.32 13.94 8.61
CA ALA A 279 31.18 15.00 9.11
C ALA A 279 30.68 16.39 8.64
N PRO A 280 30.97 17.47 9.40
CA PRO A 280 31.58 17.46 10.73
C PRO A 280 30.63 16.92 11.79
N ALA A 281 31.15 16.64 13.01
CA ALA A 281 30.34 16.11 14.11
C ALA A 281 29.13 16.99 14.48
N SER A 282 29.24 18.33 14.28
CA SER A 282 28.13 19.26 14.48
C SER A 282 26.97 19.12 13.51
N LEU A 283 27.19 18.45 12.37
CA LEU A 283 26.18 18.20 11.34
C LEU A 283 25.83 16.70 11.21
N ALA A 284 26.59 15.83 11.88
CA ALA A 284 26.41 14.38 11.77
C ALA A 284 25.00 13.95 12.18
N GLY A 285 24.37 13.14 11.33
CA GLY A 285 23.00 12.67 11.55
C GLY A 285 22.40 12.04 10.31
N ILE A 286 21.15 11.62 10.43
CA ILE A 286 20.36 11.00 9.35
C ILE A 286 19.37 12.04 8.82
N CYS A 287 19.39 12.25 7.50
CA CYS A 287 18.38 13.02 6.80
C CYS A 287 17.45 12.07 6.06
N GLN A 288 16.16 12.28 6.20
CA GLN A 288 15.14 11.60 5.39
C GLN A 288 15.18 12.14 3.96
N VAL A 289 15.04 11.26 2.99
CA VAL A 289 15.21 11.63 1.57
C VAL A 289 14.02 11.22 0.72
N GLY A 290 13.78 11.95 -0.36
CA GLY A 290 13.02 11.47 -1.52
C GLY A 290 13.97 10.74 -2.48
N THR A 291 13.53 9.61 -3.01
CA THR A 291 14.29 8.81 -3.98
C THR A 291 14.10 9.31 -5.40
N ALA A 292 14.98 8.92 -6.32
CA ALA A 292 14.86 9.22 -7.74
C ALA A 292 14.30 8.01 -8.50
N ALA A 293 13.38 8.27 -9.44
CA ALA A 293 12.89 7.26 -10.39
C ALA A 293 13.88 7.04 -11.56
N PHE A 294 15.09 7.58 -11.48
CA PHE A 294 16.15 7.47 -12.48
C PHE A 294 17.50 7.22 -11.80
N GLY A 295 18.43 6.67 -12.54
CA GLY A 295 19.73 6.24 -11.98
C GLY A 295 19.60 4.98 -11.12
N PRO A 296 20.69 4.54 -10.48
CA PRO A 296 20.68 3.35 -9.64
C PRO A 296 19.91 3.61 -8.32
N VAL A 297 19.17 2.60 -7.87
CA VAL A 297 18.57 2.59 -6.52
C VAL A 297 19.66 2.69 -5.45
N LEU A 298 19.33 3.29 -4.31
CA LEU A 298 20.22 3.33 -3.17
C LEU A 298 20.42 1.91 -2.62
N ALA A 299 21.64 1.61 -2.22
CA ALA A 299 22.02 0.28 -1.74
C ALA A 299 22.99 0.39 -0.55
N SER A 300 23.27 -0.74 0.11
CA SER A 300 24.34 -0.87 1.09
C SER A 300 25.61 -1.41 0.40
N PRO A 301 26.81 -0.86 0.68
CA PRO A 301 27.18 0.13 1.70
C PRO A 301 26.89 1.59 1.30
N GLY A 302 26.30 1.83 0.13
CA GLY A 302 26.02 3.17 -0.38
C GLY A 302 27.23 3.88 -0.99
N VAL A 303 27.00 5.14 -1.39
CA VAL A 303 28.01 6.02 -1.96
C VAL A 303 28.47 7.04 -0.91
N THR A 304 29.72 6.92 -0.48
CA THR A 304 30.34 7.84 0.50
C THR A 304 31.26 8.82 -0.19
N GLY A 305 31.13 10.10 0.12
CA GLY A 305 31.98 11.13 -0.44
C GLY A 305 31.87 12.49 0.25
N GLN A 306 32.78 13.40 -0.12
CA GLN A 306 32.68 14.80 0.27
C GLN A 306 31.55 15.46 -0.52
N VAL A 307 30.80 16.34 0.14
CA VAL A 307 29.73 17.12 -0.49
C VAL A 307 30.31 18.45 -0.99
N VAL A 308 29.96 18.83 -2.21
CA VAL A 308 30.38 20.08 -2.87
C VAL A 308 29.18 20.70 -3.56
N VAL A 309 29.01 22.02 -3.39
CA VAL A 309 28.01 22.76 -4.19
C VAL A 309 28.46 22.77 -5.64
N ALA A 310 27.67 22.17 -6.53
CA ALA A 310 27.88 22.27 -7.96
C ALA A 310 27.49 23.68 -8.45
N GLN A 311 28.31 24.27 -9.30
CA GLN A 311 28.08 25.58 -9.89
C GLN A 311 27.90 25.44 -11.41
N ASP A 312 26.95 26.17 -11.94
CA ASP A 312 26.68 26.24 -13.38
C ASP A 312 26.51 27.70 -13.84
N ALA A 313 26.12 27.91 -15.07
CA ALA A 313 25.88 29.25 -15.59
C ALA A 313 24.46 29.72 -15.22
N SER A 314 24.33 31.00 -14.84
CA SER A 314 23.02 31.67 -14.82
C SER A 314 22.63 32.03 -16.25
N ASP A 315 21.73 31.30 -16.87
CA ASP A 315 21.36 31.45 -18.28
C ASP A 315 19.87 31.12 -18.54
N ALA A 316 19.51 30.93 -19.81
CA ALA A 316 18.12 30.64 -20.19
C ALA A 316 17.62 29.26 -19.72
N ALA A 317 18.50 28.31 -19.39
CA ALA A 317 18.14 27.01 -18.86
C ALA A 317 17.82 27.08 -17.35
N GLY A 318 18.47 28.01 -16.61
CA GLY A 318 18.23 28.26 -15.20
C GLY A 318 18.83 29.57 -14.72
N PRO A 319 18.10 30.38 -13.93
CA PRO A 319 18.55 31.71 -13.46
C PRO A 319 19.53 31.65 -12.29
N SER A 320 19.70 30.50 -11.65
CA SER A 320 20.62 30.31 -10.52
C SER A 320 21.95 29.75 -11.00
N THR A 321 23.01 30.03 -10.28
CA THR A 321 24.34 29.46 -10.51
C THR A 321 24.57 28.15 -9.77
N THR A 322 23.53 27.61 -9.11
CA THR A 322 23.60 26.39 -8.29
C THR A 322 22.44 25.44 -8.57
N ASP A 323 21.64 25.70 -9.61
CA ASP A 323 20.48 24.86 -9.94
C ASP A 323 20.84 23.67 -10.84
N GLY A 324 22.05 23.63 -11.40
CA GLY A 324 22.54 22.51 -12.22
C GLY A 324 21.77 22.33 -13.52
N CYS A 325 21.09 23.36 -14.03
CA CYS A 325 20.33 23.30 -15.28
C CYS A 325 21.22 23.41 -16.52
N SER A 326 22.41 23.96 -16.37
CA SER A 326 23.44 24.03 -17.41
C SER A 326 24.67 23.18 -17.06
N ALA A 327 25.66 23.13 -17.95
CA ALA A 327 26.89 22.39 -17.70
C ALA A 327 27.63 22.93 -16.46
N ILE A 328 28.10 22.02 -15.61
CA ILE A 328 28.77 22.38 -14.34
C ILE A 328 30.10 23.07 -14.61
N THR A 329 30.26 24.29 -14.15
CA THR A 329 31.43 25.14 -14.36
C THR A 329 32.60 24.81 -13.43
N ASN A 330 32.32 24.31 -12.22
CA ASN A 330 33.33 23.88 -11.24
C ASN A 330 33.55 22.35 -11.26
N ALA A 331 33.52 21.71 -12.45
CA ALA A 331 33.63 20.26 -12.62
C ALA A 331 34.84 19.65 -11.90
N ALA A 332 36.00 20.32 -11.88
CA ALA A 332 37.18 19.84 -11.16
C ALA A 332 36.96 19.72 -9.64
N ALA A 333 36.09 20.54 -9.06
CA ALA A 333 35.71 20.45 -7.65
C ALA A 333 34.65 19.36 -7.39
N VAL A 334 33.82 19.05 -8.38
CA VAL A 334 32.73 18.07 -8.30
C VAL A 334 33.22 16.65 -8.56
N ALA A 335 34.25 16.48 -9.40
CA ALA A 335 34.77 15.18 -9.78
C ALA A 335 35.16 14.32 -8.56
N GLY A 336 34.62 13.10 -8.49
CA GLY A 336 34.82 12.15 -7.41
C GLY A 336 34.11 12.51 -6.08
N ARG A 337 33.19 13.48 -6.10
CA ARG A 337 32.45 13.96 -4.92
C ARG A 337 30.95 13.89 -5.13
N ILE A 338 30.18 14.15 -4.07
CA ILE A 338 28.72 14.24 -4.09
C ILE A 338 28.35 15.69 -4.41
N ALA A 339 27.64 15.89 -5.51
CA ALA A 339 27.19 17.21 -5.96
C ALA A 339 25.91 17.63 -5.21
N LEU A 340 25.92 18.82 -4.59
CA LEU A 340 24.73 19.46 -4.01
C LEU A 340 24.24 20.53 -4.97
N MET A 341 22.96 20.48 -5.36
CA MET A 341 22.32 21.43 -6.29
C MET A 341 20.93 21.82 -5.79
N ASP A 342 20.44 22.98 -6.21
CA ASP A 342 19.12 23.47 -5.85
C ASP A 342 18.03 22.87 -6.75
N ARG A 343 16.88 22.57 -6.17
CA ARG A 343 15.65 22.30 -6.91
C ARG A 343 15.14 23.59 -7.55
N GLY A 344 14.65 23.48 -8.78
CA GLY A 344 14.00 24.58 -9.52
C GLY A 344 14.34 24.55 -11.01
N THR A 345 13.56 25.28 -11.79
CA THR A 345 13.69 25.56 -13.22
C THR A 345 13.66 24.32 -14.12
N CYS A 346 14.71 23.50 -14.18
CA CYS A 346 14.76 22.30 -15.01
C CYS A 346 14.44 21.00 -14.26
N GLY A 347 14.18 19.93 -15.01
CA GLY A 347 13.89 18.61 -14.44
C GLY A 347 15.06 17.99 -13.68
N PHE A 348 14.76 17.11 -12.74
CA PHE A 348 15.77 16.42 -11.89
C PHE A 348 16.77 15.61 -12.72
N VAL A 349 16.31 14.98 -13.80
CA VAL A 349 17.15 14.21 -14.74
C VAL A 349 18.25 15.07 -15.34
N VAL A 350 17.93 16.31 -15.74
CA VAL A 350 18.89 17.26 -16.31
C VAL A 350 20.00 17.58 -15.31
N LYS A 351 19.62 17.88 -14.07
CA LYS A 351 20.56 18.20 -12.98
C LYS A 351 21.49 17.02 -12.68
N ALA A 352 20.92 15.82 -12.50
CA ALA A 352 21.69 14.61 -12.24
C ALA A 352 22.65 14.28 -13.39
N LYS A 353 22.19 14.45 -14.65
CA LYS A 353 23.01 14.23 -15.83
C LYS A 353 24.19 15.22 -15.92
N ASN A 354 23.95 16.51 -15.66
CA ASN A 354 24.99 17.52 -15.65
C ASN A 354 26.04 17.25 -14.55
N ALA A 355 25.60 16.84 -13.34
CA ALA A 355 26.50 16.44 -12.27
C ALA A 355 27.34 15.20 -12.64
N GLN A 356 26.71 14.17 -13.23
CA GLN A 356 27.41 12.97 -13.72
C GLN A 356 28.46 13.33 -14.77
N ASN A 357 28.11 14.18 -15.73
CA ASN A 357 29.04 14.63 -16.78
C ASN A 357 30.23 15.40 -16.19
N ALA A 358 30.06 16.07 -15.04
CA ALA A 358 31.13 16.70 -14.29
C ALA A 358 31.93 15.72 -13.40
N GLY A 359 31.62 14.43 -13.42
CA GLY A 359 32.32 13.40 -12.68
C GLY A 359 31.87 13.22 -11.23
N ALA A 360 30.68 13.71 -10.86
CA ALA A 360 30.10 13.43 -9.55
C ALA A 360 29.88 11.91 -9.35
N ILE A 361 29.98 11.44 -8.09
CA ILE A 361 29.70 10.05 -7.71
C ILE A 361 28.29 9.88 -7.12
N GLY A 362 27.57 10.95 -6.84
CA GLY A 362 26.20 10.98 -6.33
C GLY A 362 25.68 12.42 -6.31
N VAL A 363 24.38 12.58 -6.14
CA VAL A 363 23.70 13.88 -6.19
C VAL A 363 22.79 14.06 -4.98
N ILE A 364 22.86 15.22 -4.38
CA ILE A 364 21.89 15.72 -3.39
C ILE A 364 21.18 16.91 -4.03
N ILE A 365 19.87 16.85 -4.14
CA ILE A 365 19.04 17.99 -4.55
C ILE A 365 18.47 18.65 -3.29
N ALA A 366 18.69 19.94 -3.14
CA ALA A 366 18.13 20.76 -2.09
C ALA A 366 16.69 21.15 -2.41
N ASN A 367 15.70 20.73 -1.62
CA ASN A 367 14.32 21.14 -1.85
C ASN A 367 14.17 22.67 -1.68
N ASN A 368 13.33 23.28 -2.51
CA ASN A 368 12.99 24.71 -2.47
C ASN A 368 11.67 25.00 -1.76
N VAL A 369 10.98 23.96 -1.26
CA VAL A 369 9.75 24.06 -0.49
C VAL A 369 10.04 23.65 0.95
N ALA A 370 9.61 24.47 1.91
CA ALA A 370 9.69 24.13 3.33
C ALA A 370 8.72 22.97 3.66
N GLY A 371 9.07 22.17 4.64
CA GLY A 371 8.22 21.09 5.11
C GLY A 371 9.00 19.80 5.38
N GLY A 372 8.27 18.71 5.56
CA GLY A 372 8.79 17.37 5.88
C GLY A 372 9.57 16.72 4.73
N PRO A 373 9.89 15.44 4.88
CA PRO A 373 10.71 14.76 3.88
C PRO A 373 10.08 14.91 2.50
N PRO A 374 10.90 15.21 1.49
CA PRO A 374 10.39 15.41 0.15
C PRO A 374 9.93 14.08 -0.46
N GLY A 375 8.93 14.16 -1.33
CA GLY A 375 8.52 13.03 -2.18
C GLY A 375 9.59 12.64 -3.19
N GLY A 376 9.31 11.62 -4.01
CA GLY A 376 10.24 11.14 -5.03
C GLY A 376 10.52 12.17 -6.13
N MET A 377 11.63 11.96 -6.83
CA MET A 377 12.03 12.74 -8.01
C MET A 377 11.67 11.97 -9.28
N ALA A 378 10.69 12.48 -10.01
CA ALA A 378 10.26 11.89 -11.28
C ALA A 378 11.27 12.15 -12.41
N GLY A 379 11.24 11.29 -13.43
CA GLY A 379 12.02 11.39 -14.65
C GLY A 379 12.57 10.03 -15.09
N VAL A 380 12.94 9.92 -16.38
CA VAL A 380 13.53 8.71 -16.95
C VAL A 380 14.75 9.12 -17.78
N ASP A 381 15.91 8.57 -17.45
CA ASP A 381 17.13 8.60 -18.28
C ASP A 381 18.00 7.39 -17.94
N PRO A 382 18.00 6.33 -18.77
CA PRO A 382 18.77 5.11 -18.50
C PRO A 382 20.29 5.32 -18.57
N THR A 383 20.75 6.49 -18.96
CA THR A 383 22.18 6.82 -19.04
C THR A 383 22.70 7.48 -17.75
N ILE A 384 21.85 7.70 -16.76
CA ILE A 384 22.27 8.14 -15.41
C ILE A 384 22.69 6.90 -14.62
N THR A 385 23.93 6.91 -14.14
CA THR A 385 24.56 5.78 -13.43
C THR A 385 25.01 6.14 -12.01
N ILE A 386 24.65 7.32 -11.52
CA ILE A 386 24.94 7.77 -10.14
C ILE A 386 23.64 7.95 -9.34
N PRO A 387 23.63 7.60 -8.05
CA PRO A 387 22.45 7.75 -7.21
C PRO A 387 22.14 9.21 -6.92
N SER A 388 20.86 9.52 -6.79
CA SER A 388 20.36 10.87 -6.50
C SER A 388 19.33 10.85 -5.37
N VAL A 389 19.39 11.83 -4.47
CA VAL A 389 18.44 12.03 -3.39
C VAL A 389 17.95 13.46 -3.34
N LEU A 390 16.69 13.66 -2.94
CA LEU A 390 16.11 14.96 -2.61
C LEU A 390 16.06 15.07 -1.09
N VAL A 391 16.61 16.14 -0.51
CA VAL A 391 16.58 16.42 0.93
C VAL A 391 15.65 17.56 1.25
N THR A 392 15.24 17.70 2.53
CA THR A 392 14.43 18.85 2.97
C THR A 392 15.16 20.17 2.74
N GLN A 393 14.41 21.26 2.64
CA GLN A 393 15.00 22.60 2.58
C GLN A 393 15.85 22.90 3.83
N ALA A 394 15.40 22.44 5.00
CA ALA A 394 16.11 22.64 6.27
C ALA A 394 17.46 21.92 6.29
N ASP A 395 17.49 20.63 5.92
CA ASP A 395 18.73 19.84 5.85
C ASP A 395 19.70 20.43 4.82
N ALA A 396 19.19 20.79 3.64
CA ALA A 396 19.98 21.42 2.59
C ALA A 396 20.62 22.75 3.06
N ASN A 397 19.86 23.58 3.76
CA ASN A 397 20.37 24.86 4.32
C ASN A 397 21.43 24.60 5.39
N ALA A 398 21.25 23.59 6.24
CA ALA A 398 22.28 23.23 7.23
C ALA A 398 23.57 22.75 6.54
N ILE A 399 23.47 21.91 5.51
CA ILE A 399 24.62 21.47 4.71
C ILE A 399 25.32 22.69 4.05
N LYS A 400 24.57 23.56 3.38
CA LYS A 400 25.12 24.76 2.73
C LYS A 400 25.80 25.72 3.71
N THR A 401 25.19 25.95 4.88
CA THR A 401 25.76 26.77 5.93
C THR A 401 27.12 26.22 6.38
N GLN A 402 27.22 24.90 6.52
CA GLN A 402 28.47 24.26 6.90
C GLN A 402 29.52 24.31 5.78
N LEU A 403 29.11 24.21 4.51
CA LEU A 403 30.00 24.32 3.34
C LEU A 403 30.51 25.74 3.13
N ALA A 404 29.85 26.76 3.68
CA ALA A 404 30.29 28.16 3.61
C ALA A 404 31.47 28.48 4.58
N VAL A 405 31.71 27.64 5.58
CA VAL A 405 32.91 27.73 6.45
C VAL A 405 33.96 26.74 5.94
N PRO A 406 35.26 26.90 6.24
CA PRO A 406 36.30 26.00 5.72
C PRO A 406 36.26 24.63 6.44
N ALA A 407 35.12 23.96 6.39
CA ALA A 407 34.90 22.64 6.96
C ALA A 407 34.42 21.66 5.85
N THR A 408 34.95 20.45 5.90
CA THR A 408 34.54 19.40 4.96
C THR A 408 33.25 18.75 5.41
N VAL A 409 32.22 18.78 4.58
CA VAL A 409 31.03 17.97 4.77
C VAL A 409 31.23 16.65 4.04
N SER A 410 31.04 15.53 4.73
CA SER A 410 31.00 14.21 4.11
C SER A 410 29.68 13.52 4.39
N ALA A 411 29.22 12.74 3.43
CA ALA A 411 27.93 12.07 3.49
C ALA A 411 27.98 10.67 2.86
N ASN A 412 27.01 9.83 3.23
CA ASN A 412 26.73 8.57 2.57
C ASN A 412 25.29 8.56 2.05
N LEU A 413 25.13 8.28 0.78
CA LEU A 413 23.85 7.99 0.13
C LEU A 413 23.64 6.49 0.19
N GLY A 414 22.75 6.01 1.04
CA GLY A 414 22.61 4.58 1.29
C GLY A 414 21.23 4.19 1.82
N VAL A 415 21.19 3.04 2.47
CA VAL A 415 19.95 2.46 3.04
C VAL A 415 20.19 1.97 4.46
N ASN A 416 19.16 2.04 5.29
CA ASN A 416 19.11 1.35 6.58
C ASN A 416 18.52 -0.06 6.37
N LEU A 417 19.37 -1.08 6.38
CA LEU A 417 18.94 -2.47 6.20
C LEU A 417 18.15 -3.05 7.38
N GLY A 418 18.14 -2.38 8.52
CA GLY A 418 17.37 -2.79 9.70
C GLY A 418 15.87 -2.48 9.62
N VAL A 419 15.42 -1.77 8.56
CA VAL A 419 14.03 -1.37 8.37
C VAL A 419 13.64 -1.62 6.91
N LEU A 420 12.44 -2.13 6.67
CA LEU A 420 11.90 -2.33 5.33
C LEU A 420 11.57 -0.98 4.68
N ALA A 421 11.85 -0.83 3.39
CA ALA A 421 11.55 0.38 2.65
C ALA A 421 10.03 0.55 2.52
N GLY A 422 9.48 1.60 3.11
CA GLY A 422 8.04 1.84 3.18
C GLY A 422 7.36 1.29 4.44
N ALA A 423 8.13 0.83 5.44
CA ALA A 423 7.59 0.43 6.73
C ALA A 423 8.30 1.14 7.89
N ASP A 424 7.72 1.06 9.08
CA ASP A 424 8.36 1.46 10.33
C ASP A 424 9.19 0.31 10.95
N ALA A 425 9.75 0.55 12.14
CA ALA A 425 10.55 -0.44 12.86
C ALA A 425 9.75 -1.68 13.35
N HIS A 426 8.42 -1.62 13.34
CA HIS A 426 7.52 -2.72 13.70
C HIS A 426 7.00 -3.48 12.47
N ASN A 427 7.44 -3.11 11.27
CA ASN A 427 6.95 -3.58 9.97
C ASN A 427 5.49 -3.16 9.68
N PHE A 428 5.04 -2.02 10.19
CA PHE A 428 3.77 -1.42 9.80
C PHE A 428 3.98 -0.54 8.58
N ALA A 429 3.12 -0.67 7.56
CA ALA A 429 3.26 0.07 6.31
C ALA A 429 3.03 1.57 6.50
N LEU A 430 3.96 2.39 6.01
CA LEU A 430 3.90 3.85 6.09
C LEU A 430 2.84 4.41 5.15
N LEU A 431 2.01 5.32 5.66
CA LEU A 431 1.07 6.12 4.88
C LEU A 431 1.72 7.43 4.41
N TYR A 432 1.30 7.89 3.24
CA TYR A 432 1.79 9.14 2.66
C TYR A 432 1.25 10.36 3.41
N THR A 433 2.10 11.04 4.15
CA THR A 433 1.78 12.20 4.98
C THR A 433 2.68 13.38 4.67
N PRO A 434 2.62 13.94 3.45
CA PRO A 434 3.50 15.03 3.05
C PRO A 434 3.19 16.31 3.83
N ASN A 435 4.22 17.14 4.02
CA ASN A 435 4.05 18.46 4.58
C ASN A 435 4.55 19.52 3.56
N PRO A 436 3.66 20.34 2.98
CA PRO A 436 2.23 20.50 3.28
C PRO A 436 1.34 19.37 2.77
N VAL A 437 0.06 19.37 3.20
CA VAL A 437 -0.99 18.45 2.68
C VAL A 437 -0.99 18.43 1.15
N ALA A 438 -1.02 17.24 0.56
CA ALA A 438 -1.26 17.01 -0.86
C ALA A 438 -2.73 16.61 -1.05
N PRO A 439 -3.58 17.51 -1.57
CA PRO A 439 -5.00 17.24 -1.74
C PRO A 439 -5.25 15.99 -2.58
N GLY A 440 -6.12 15.09 -2.09
CA GLY A 440 -6.45 13.83 -2.74
C GLY A 440 -5.45 12.69 -2.50
N SER A 441 -4.22 12.99 -2.00
CA SER A 441 -3.21 11.96 -1.81
C SER A 441 -2.87 11.69 -0.34
N THR A 442 -2.89 12.71 0.49
CA THR A 442 -2.51 12.59 1.92
C THR A 442 -3.34 11.51 2.62
N ILE A 443 -2.68 10.61 3.32
CA ILE A 443 -3.21 9.46 4.06
C ILE A 443 -3.78 8.34 3.17
N SER A 444 -4.45 8.64 2.09
CA SER A 444 -5.09 7.64 1.21
C SER A 444 -4.10 6.97 0.23
N HIS A 445 -2.82 6.93 0.56
CA HIS A 445 -1.76 6.30 -0.23
C HIS A 445 -0.66 5.75 0.66
N TRP A 446 0.11 4.78 0.14
CA TRP A 446 1.38 4.37 0.73
C TRP A 446 2.46 5.44 0.58
N ASP A 447 3.42 5.49 1.50
CA ASP A 447 4.55 6.44 1.41
C ASP A 447 5.44 6.11 0.20
N THR A 448 5.91 7.13 -0.48
CA THR A 448 6.74 7.05 -1.70
C THR A 448 8.14 6.48 -1.51
N ILE A 449 8.49 6.05 -0.29
CA ILE A 449 9.73 5.30 -0.04
C ILE A 449 9.54 3.80 -0.07
N ALA A 450 8.33 3.31 -0.31
CA ALA A 450 8.08 1.90 -0.47
C ALA A 450 8.94 1.33 -1.61
N PHE A 451 9.53 0.15 -1.37
CA PHE A 451 10.28 -0.55 -2.40
C PHE A 451 10.12 -2.08 -2.22
N PRO A 452 9.73 -2.79 -3.28
CA PRO A 452 9.30 -2.32 -4.61
C PRO A 452 8.19 -1.27 -4.53
N ASN A 453 8.06 -0.44 -5.59
CA ASN A 453 6.97 0.52 -5.65
C ASN A 453 5.61 -0.18 -5.54
N GLN A 454 4.71 0.42 -4.78
CA GLN A 454 3.38 -0.12 -4.51
C GLN A 454 2.33 0.55 -5.39
N LEU A 455 1.31 -0.20 -5.78
CA LEU A 455 0.22 0.30 -6.63
C LEU A 455 -0.41 1.59 -6.06
N MET A 456 -0.63 1.63 -4.77
CA MET A 456 -1.31 2.75 -4.09
C MET A 456 -0.34 3.83 -3.58
N GLU A 457 0.80 4.04 -4.22
CA GLU A 457 1.59 5.26 -4.04
C GLU A 457 0.94 6.44 -4.79
N PRO A 458 1.19 7.71 -4.38
CA PRO A 458 0.56 8.88 -5.03
C PRO A 458 1.04 9.13 -6.47
N ASN A 459 2.01 8.37 -6.95
CA ASN A 459 2.52 8.44 -8.31
C ASN A 459 2.51 7.05 -8.95
N ILE A 460 2.17 6.98 -10.22
CA ILE A 460 2.29 5.74 -11.00
C ILE A 460 3.75 5.59 -11.46
N ASN A 461 4.39 4.53 -11.02
CA ASN A 461 5.77 4.18 -11.33
C ASN A 461 5.83 3.15 -12.47
N ALA A 462 6.90 3.16 -13.26
CA ALA A 462 7.03 2.31 -14.45
C ALA A 462 7.39 0.83 -14.14
N ASP A 463 7.64 0.48 -12.90
CA ASP A 463 7.90 -0.89 -12.45
C ASP A 463 6.66 -1.56 -11.82
N LEU A 464 5.51 -0.88 -11.84
CA LEU A 464 4.26 -1.45 -11.40
C LEU A 464 3.83 -2.60 -12.32
N THR A 465 3.28 -3.63 -11.72
CA THR A 465 2.66 -4.74 -12.41
C THR A 465 1.13 -4.62 -12.35
N HIS A 466 0.41 -5.48 -13.08
CA HIS A 466 -1.05 -5.57 -12.93
C HIS A 466 -1.47 -6.43 -11.72
N SER A 467 -0.55 -6.68 -10.77
CA SER A 467 -0.83 -7.40 -9.53
C SER A 467 -1.26 -6.45 -8.42
N VAL A 468 -2.27 -6.84 -7.67
CA VAL A 468 -2.81 -6.10 -6.52
C VAL A 468 -2.59 -6.85 -5.20
N ARG A 469 -1.74 -7.88 -5.23
CA ARG A 469 -1.57 -8.84 -4.12
C ARG A 469 -0.10 -9.20 -3.87
N PRO A 470 0.22 -9.69 -2.65
CA PRO A 470 1.53 -10.24 -2.37
C PRO A 470 1.95 -11.36 -3.36
N PRO A 471 3.26 -11.49 -3.68
CA PRO A 471 4.36 -10.71 -3.09
C PRO A 471 4.63 -9.36 -3.77
N GLN A 472 3.82 -8.92 -4.74
CA GLN A 472 4.08 -7.70 -5.50
C GLN A 472 3.48 -6.45 -4.85
N ASP A 473 2.35 -6.57 -4.13
CA ASP A 473 1.59 -5.40 -3.69
C ASP A 473 0.80 -5.62 -2.38
N LEU A 474 0.62 -4.54 -1.60
CA LEU A 474 -0.08 -4.52 -0.31
C LEU A 474 -1.56 -4.13 -0.39
N THR A 475 -2.11 -3.82 -1.59
CA THR A 475 -3.49 -3.32 -1.72
C THR A 475 -4.52 -4.37 -1.30
N LEU A 476 -4.38 -5.62 -1.74
CA LEU A 476 -5.30 -6.68 -1.32
C LEU A 476 -5.26 -6.95 0.19
N PRO A 477 -4.09 -7.03 0.87
CA PRO A 477 -4.03 -7.08 2.33
C PRO A 477 -4.83 -5.97 3.02
N LEU A 478 -4.71 -4.70 2.56
CA LEU A 478 -5.47 -3.61 3.13
C LEU A 478 -6.98 -3.79 2.92
N LEU A 479 -7.41 -4.20 1.72
CA LEU A 479 -8.83 -4.49 1.47
C LEU A 479 -9.36 -5.61 2.36
N ARG A 480 -8.52 -6.56 2.79
CA ARG A 480 -8.88 -7.57 3.80
C ARG A 480 -9.16 -6.91 5.15
N ASP A 481 -8.23 -6.08 5.62
CA ASP A 481 -8.35 -5.43 6.92
C ASP A 481 -9.57 -4.50 7.03
N ILE A 482 -10.03 -3.90 5.94
CA ILE A 482 -11.23 -3.05 5.93
C ILE A 482 -12.54 -3.80 5.69
N GLY A 483 -12.53 -5.15 5.50
CA GLY A 483 -13.73 -5.98 5.50
C GLY A 483 -14.19 -6.57 4.16
N TRP A 484 -13.34 -6.60 3.12
CA TRP A 484 -13.68 -7.23 1.83
C TRP A 484 -13.78 -8.76 1.91
N PHE A 485 -13.34 -9.37 3.00
CA PHE A 485 -13.38 -10.83 3.19
C PHE A 485 -14.13 -11.14 4.48
N ALA A 486 -14.89 -12.23 4.48
CA ALA A 486 -15.62 -12.65 5.67
C ALA A 486 -14.63 -12.97 6.79
N ASP A 487 -14.90 -12.45 7.97
CA ASP A 487 -14.19 -12.70 9.22
C ASP A 487 -15.29 -12.77 10.30
N LYS A 488 -15.73 -14.02 10.62
CA LYS A 488 -16.92 -14.23 11.45
C LYS A 488 -16.71 -13.93 12.91
N ASP A 489 -15.51 -14.13 13.39
CA ASP A 489 -15.18 -13.93 14.80
C ASP A 489 -14.47 -12.60 15.06
N LEU A 490 -14.13 -11.86 13.98
CA LEU A 490 -13.49 -10.55 14.00
C LEU A 490 -12.11 -10.59 14.66
N ASP A 491 -11.36 -11.67 14.43
CA ASP A 491 -10.00 -11.83 14.93
C ASP A 491 -8.94 -11.16 14.03
N GLY A 492 -9.35 -10.65 12.86
CA GLY A 492 -8.51 -9.99 11.87
C GLY A 492 -7.97 -10.96 10.81
N LEU A 493 -8.29 -12.24 10.86
CA LEU A 493 -7.95 -13.22 9.84
C LEU A 493 -9.21 -13.65 9.08
N ALA A 494 -9.25 -13.43 7.78
CA ALA A 494 -10.41 -13.81 6.97
C ALA A 494 -10.67 -15.33 7.04
N ASP A 495 -11.96 -15.72 7.16
CA ASP A 495 -12.44 -17.11 7.28
C ASP A 495 -11.75 -18.11 6.32
N GLU A 496 -11.37 -17.65 5.13
CA GLU A 496 -10.71 -18.48 4.11
C GLU A 496 -9.27 -18.88 4.44
N ARG A 497 -8.64 -18.15 5.36
CA ARG A 497 -7.26 -18.38 5.84
C ARG A 497 -7.22 -18.77 7.31
N ASP A 498 -8.39 -18.72 7.94
CA ASP A 498 -8.55 -18.98 9.36
C ASP A 498 -8.85 -20.46 9.60
N ALA A 499 -8.03 -21.10 10.40
CA ALA A 499 -8.24 -22.48 10.83
C ALA A 499 -9.34 -22.61 11.89
N CYS A 500 -9.73 -21.48 12.52
CA CYS A 500 -10.75 -21.40 13.55
C CYS A 500 -11.72 -20.24 13.28
N PRO A 501 -12.55 -20.24 12.22
CA PRO A 501 -13.41 -19.11 11.81
C PRO A 501 -14.50 -18.73 12.80
N THR A 502 -14.44 -19.22 14.01
CA THR A 502 -15.34 -18.93 15.14
C THR A 502 -14.54 -19.01 16.44
N SER A 503 -13.38 -18.40 16.48
CA SER A 503 -12.44 -18.41 17.58
C SER A 503 -13.03 -17.88 18.87
N ASN A 504 -12.58 -18.46 19.99
CA ASN A 504 -12.87 -17.94 21.30
C ASN A 504 -11.91 -16.80 21.67
N LEU A 505 -12.30 -15.57 21.40
CA LEU A 505 -11.51 -14.36 21.65
C LEU A 505 -11.58 -13.87 23.11
N ALA A 506 -12.01 -14.69 24.06
CA ALA A 506 -11.96 -14.32 25.47
C ALA A 506 -10.54 -13.88 25.88
N PRO A 507 -10.37 -12.83 26.68
CA PRO A 507 -9.03 -12.26 26.98
C PRO A 507 -8.15 -13.20 27.81
N THR A 508 -8.72 -14.23 28.43
CA THR A 508 -8.03 -15.20 29.26
C THR A 508 -8.36 -16.63 28.88
N ILE A 509 -7.44 -17.54 29.14
CA ILE A 509 -7.64 -18.98 28.94
C ILE A 509 -8.64 -19.50 29.97
N VAL A 510 -9.70 -20.17 29.46
CA VAL A 510 -10.77 -20.80 30.28
C VAL A 510 -10.81 -22.28 29.96
N VAL A 511 -10.60 -23.14 30.94
CA VAL A 511 -10.64 -24.60 30.81
C VAL A 511 -11.73 -25.19 31.67
N GLY A 512 -12.71 -25.85 31.06
CA GLY A 512 -13.83 -26.46 31.80
C GLY A 512 -14.62 -25.47 32.68
N GLY A 513 -14.72 -24.20 32.28
CA GLY A 513 -15.34 -23.11 33.01
C GLY A 513 -14.42 -22.45 34.05
N ILE A 514 -13.19 -22.91 34.24
CA ILE A 514 -12.21 -22.33 35.17
C ILE A 514 -11.38 -21.29 34.44
N ASN A 515 -11.50 -20.00 34.81
CA ASN A 515 -10.65 -18.95 34.30
C ASN A 515 -9.24 -19.04 34.94
N THR A 516 -8.23 -19.23 34.15
CA THR A 516 -6.85 -19.41 34.64
C THR A 516 -6.12 -18.09 34.92
N GLY A 517 -6.67 -16.95 34.47
CA GLY A 517 -6.03 -15.64 34.54
C GLY A 517 -4.79 -15.52 33.67
N VAL A 518 -4.56 -16.45 32.73
CA VAL A 518 -3.48 -16.40 31.73
C VAL A 518 -4.05 -15.83 30.44
N ALA A 519 -3.28 -14.98 29.75
CA ALA A 519 -3.70 -14.37 28.51
C ALA A 519 -3.99 -15.44 27.43
N ASN A 520 -5.12 -15.28 26.73
CA ASN A 520 -5.49 -16.15 25.62
C ASN A 520 -4.83 -15.62 24.34
N VAL A 521 -3.70 -16.19 23.98
CA VAL A 521 -2.91 -15.77 22.82
C VAL A 521 -3.52 -16.36 21.55
N MET A 522 -3.62 -15.54 20.52
CA MET A 522 -3.99 -15.96 19.17
C MET A 522 -2.73 -16.35 18.38
N PHE A 523 -2.82 -17.41 17.59
CA PHE A 523 -1.79 -17.88 16.68
C PHE A 523 -1.99 -17.30 15.28
N THR A 524 -0.95 -17.38 14.45
CA THR A 524 -0.97 -16.85 13.07
C THR A 524 -1.97 -17.53 12.13
N ASN A 525 -2.61 -18.62 12.56
CA ASN A 525 -3.65 -19.33 11.82
C ASN A 525 -5.08 -19.01 12.27
N GLY A 526 -5.30 -17.97 13.11
CA GLY A 526 -6.60 -17.55 13.61
C GLY A 526 -7.12 -18.31 14.82
N CYS A 527 -6.50 -19.42 15.22
CA CYS A 527 -6.88 -20.13 16.43
C CYS A 527 -6.28 -19.48 17.68
N THR A 528 -7.02 -19.48 18.77
CA THR A 528 -6.50 -19.11 20.10
C THR A 528 -6.05 -20.34 20.91
N VAL A 529 -5.42 -20.09 22.06
CA VAL A 529 -5.11 -21.17 23.01
C VAL A 529 -6.39 -21.85 23.50
N ASN A 530 -7.47 -21.08 23.71
CA ASN A 530 -8.79 -21.64 24.07
C ASN A 530 -9.32 -22.59 22.99
N ASP A 531 -9.20 -22.23 21.71
CA ASP A 531 -9.66 -23.08 20.60
C ASP A 531 -8.86 -24.38 20.53
N THR A 532 -7.54 -24.27 20.67
CA THR A 532 -6.66 -25.43 20.65
C THR A 532 -6.96 -26.40 21.81
N ILE A 533 -7.23 -25.86 23.00
CA ILE A 533 -7.67 -26.67 24.16
C ILE A 533 -9.04 -27.33 23.87
N ALA A 534 -9.98 -26.60 23.27
CA ALA A 534 -11.30 -27.15 22.90
C ALA A 534 -11.16 -28.24 21.83
N GLN A 535 -10.28 -28.08 20.84
CA GLN A 535 -9.98 -29.12 19.84
C GLN A 535 -9.36 -30.37 20.48
N ILE A 536 -8.44 -30.20 21.43
CA ILE A 536 -7.86 -31.32 22.20
C ILE A 536 -8.98 -32.04 22.96
N PHE A 537 -9.88 -31.31 23.62
CA PHE A 537 -11.03 -31.88 24.34
C PHE A 537 -11.91 -32.70 23.41
N ALA A 538 -12.29 -32.13 22.25
CA ALA A 538 -13.13 -32.81 21.26
C ALA A 538 -12.45 -34.04 20.62
N GLY A 539 -11.12 -34.02 20.47
CA GLY A 539 -10.34 -35.09 19.89
C GLY A 539 -9.98 -36.25 20.84
N THR A 540 -10.21 -36.11 22.15
CA THR A 540 -9.82 -37.09 23.16
C THR A 540 -11.00 -37.94 23.64
N ARG A 541 -10.74 -39.22 23.94
CA ARG A 541 -11.78 -40.18 24.35
C ARG A 541 -12.04 -40.22 25.85
N ASN A 542 -11.15 -39.64 26.63
CA ASN A 542 -11.23 -39.66 28.08
C ASN A 542 -10.44 -38.50 28.69
N HIS A 543 -10.74 -38.21 29.97
CA HIS A 543 -10.14 -37.11 30.71
C HIS A 543 -8.61 -37.20 30.79
N GLY A 544 -8.03 -38.38 30.99
CA GLY A 544 -6.56 -38.53 31.03
C GLY A 544 -5.87 -38.17 29.71
N GLY A 545 -6.50 -38.53 28.58
CA GLY A 545 -6.04 -38.13 27.25
C GLY A 545 -6.13 -36.61 27.05
N PHE A 546 -7.20 -35.96 27.50
CA PHE A 546 -7.35 -34.52 27.47
C PHE A 546 -6.25 -33.83 28.29
N VAL A 547 -6.05 -34.23 29.55
CA VAL A 547 -5.03 -33.62 30.44
C VAL A 547 -3.62 -33.77 29.83
N SER A 548 -3.33 -34.95 29.23
CA SER A 548 -2.04 -35.17 28.55
C SER A 548 -1.90 -34.34 27.28
N GLY A 549 -2.96 -34.18 26.50
CA GLY A 549 -2.96 -33.33 25.30
C GLY A 549 -2.71 -31.86 25.63
N VAL A 550 -3.37 -31.36 26.68
CA VAL A 550 -3.15 -29.98 27.18
C VAL A 550 -1.70 -29.83 27.67
N ALA A 551 -1.15 -30.82 28.41
CA ALA A 551 0.26 -30.76 28.86
C ALA A 551 1.24 -30.60 27.68
N ASN A 552 1.06 -31.39 26.60
CA ASN A 552 1.91 -31.31 25.42
C ASN A 552 1.82 -29.94 24.71
N LEU A 553 0.61 -29.37 24.60
CA LEU A 553 0.41 -28.02 24.09
C LEU A 553 1.18 -26.99 24.92
N LEU A 554 1.01 -27.04 26.24
CA LEU A 554 1.63 -26.09 27.16
C LEU A 554 3.15 -26.19 27.17
N ASP A 555 3.72 -27.41 27.07
CA ASP A 555 5.15 -27.62 26.91
C ASP A 555 5.70 -26.90 25.65
N SER A 556 4.95 -26.98 24.55
CA SER A 556 5.29 -26.26 23.33
C SER A 556 5.23 -24.74 23.49
N LEU A 557 4.20 -24.22 24.18
CA LEU A 557 4.03 -22.78 24.41
C LEU A 557 5.12 -22.20 25.33
N VAL A 558 5.56 -22.96 26.35
CA VAL A 558 6.69 -22.58 27.20
C VAL A 558 7.99 -22.59 26.38
N ALA A 559 8.22 -23.62 25.58
CA ALA A 559 9.41 -23.71 24.73
C ALA A 559 9.49 -22.56 23.70
N GLN A 560 8.37 -22.04 23.25
CA GLN A 560 8.27 -20.87 22.36
C GLN A 560 8.33 -19.52 23.12
N GLY A 561 8.34 -19.54 24.44
CA GLY A 561 8.29 -18.32 25.25
C GLY A 561 6.95 -17.59 25.25
N THR A 562 5.88 -18.24 24.77
CA THR A 562 4.52 -17.68 24.70
C THR A 562 3.88 -17.56 26.09
N ILE A 563 4.17 -18.54 26.96
CA ILE A 563 3.75 -18.56 28.38
C ILE A 563 4.92 -18.94 29.27
N THR A 564 4.85 -18.61 30.54
CA THR A 564 5.80 -19.00 31.59
C THR A 564 5.43 -20.36 32.21
N ASP A 565 6.37 -21.01 32.92
CA ASP A 565 6.11 -22.24 33.68
C ASP A 565 5.00 -22.05 34.72
N ALA A 566 4.96 -20.90 35.40
CA ALA A 566 3.91 -20.59 36.37
C ALA A 566 2.51 -20.44 35.73
N GLU A 567 2.44 -19.97 34.49
CA GLU A 567 1.20 -19.90 33.70
C GLU A 567 0.79 -21.27 33.21
N LYS A 568 1.73 -22.09 32.74
CA LYS A 568 1.53 -23.50 32.43
C LYS A 568 0.89 -24.24 33.60
N ASP A 569 1.44 -24.11 34.81
CA ASP A 569 0.92 -24.80 36.00
C ASP A 569 -0.54 -24.42 36.29
N ARG A 570 -0.91 -23.14 36.09
CA ARG A 570 -2.29 -22.68 36.29
C ARG A 570 -3.25 -23.31 35.27
N ILE A 571 -2.86 -23.35 34.01
CA ILE A 571 -3.69 -23.93 32.94
C ILE A 571 -3.79 -25.45 33.12
N GLN A 572 -2.69 -26.12 33.44
CA GLN A 572 -2.64 -27.56 33.67
C GLN A 572 -3.50 -27.97 34.87
N SER A 573 -3.48 -27.17 35.95
CA SER A 573 -4.34 -27.38 37.10
C SER A 573 -5.82 -27.27 36.74
N ALA A 574 -6.22 -26.28 35.96
CA ALA A 574 -7.58 -26.15 35.48
C ALA A 574 -8.00 -27.33 34.60
N ALA A 575 -7.14 -27.81 33.69
CA ALA A 575 -7.39 -28.98 32.87
C ALA A 575 -7.60 -30.27 33.71
N ALA A 576 -6.83 -30.44 34.79
CA ALA A 576 -6.95 -31.58 35.69
C ALA A 576 -8.26 -31.59 36.48
N HIS A 577 -8.87 -30.43 36.72
CA HIS A 577 -10.14 -30.30 37.44
C HIS A 577 -11.38 -30.27 36.55
N THR A 578 -11.21 -30.26 35.21
CA THR A 578 -12.31 -30.34 34.23
C THR A 578 -12.97 -31.71 34.32
N LYS A 579 -14.32 -31.79 34.35
CA LYS A 579 -15.05 -33.04 34.45
C LYS A 579 -15.51 -33.54 33.09
#